data_c77c521624d43a51727a238d4e77e3c2
#
_entry.id   c77c521624d43a51727a238d4e77e3c2
#
_cell.length_a   1.000
_cell.length_b   1.000
_cell.length_c   1.000
_cell.angle_alpha   90.00
_cell.angle_beta   90.00
_cell.angle_gamma   90.00
#
_symmetry.space_group_name_H-M   'P 1'
#
loop_
_entity.id
_entity.type
_entity.pdbx_description
1 polymer ?
#
loop_
_entity_poly.entity_id
_entity_poly.type
_entity_poly.pdbx_seq_one_letter_code
_entity_poly.pdbx_strand_id
1 'polypeptide(L)'
;MSDQTKTGAKIAGSPTSGNEALLRETLKRCSPETLEAALRYRTTRDSALVPTIVLGIVERFLDPEVVGKLRSGDDSIQFMEDLGMDSLTMIEAIMMVEESLGVSIKNEELMNLRSIGDLKSFIDEKITGISNGDKGEFYSIEQVAAVMPQQEPFLFLEQVNLSDQDAVGRYTISGREHFLEGHFKENPVFPASIMLESLGQLAVFVLLKKAPEEIQSAIDSTEVYFTGADGVRCYRVCKPGDILDLSVKVKRARTPLAVFSGQISVNGEKAVVAEEITLAFKPSELAANGSGNGATPVSELNDNAYSSNGAL
;
A
#
# COMPACT_ATOMS: atom_id res chain seq x y z
N MET A 1 -32.33 -36.59 40.46
CA MET A 1 -32.89 -35.24 40.28
C MET A 1 -31.71 -34.28 40.38
N SER A 2 -31.15 -33.89 39.29
CA SER A 2 -30.19 -32.78 39.19
C SER A 2 -30.19 -32.29 37.75
N ASP A 3 -30.64 -31.08 37.66
CA ASP A 3 -30.90 -30.31 36.49
C ASP A 3 -29.57 -29.82 35.89
N GLN A 4 -29.33 -30.10 34.60
CA GLN A 4 -28.18 -29.58 33.87
C GLN A 4 -28.66 -28.45 32.96
N THR A 5 -28.49 -27.22 33.42
CA THR A 5 -28.63 -26.02 32.60
C THR A 5 -27.51 -25.94 31.60
N LYS A 6 -27.84 -26.16 30.34
CA LYS A 6 -26.97 -25.89 29.20
C LYS A 6 -26.90 -24.38 28.95
N THR A 7 -25.79 -23.77 29.34
CA THR A 7 -25.44 -22.40 28.93
C THR A 7 -24.92 -22.42 27.51
N GLY A 8 -25.72 -21.95 26.56
CA GLY A 8 -25.31 -21.80 25.16
C GLY A 8 -24.27 -20.69 25.04
N ALA A 9 -23.07 -21.05 24.62
CA ALA A 9 -22.05 -20.11 24.25
C ALA A 9 -22.50 -19.34 22.98
N LYS A 10 -22.70 -18.03 23.10
CA LYS A 10 -22.85 -17.13 21.96
C LYS A 10 -21.54 -17.17 21.19
N ILE A 11 -21.60 -17.66 19.95
CA ILE A 11 -20.50 -17.55 18.96
C ILE A 11 -20.34 -16.05 18.68
N ALA A 12 -19.20 -15.48 19.07
CA ALA A 12 -18.82 -14.13 18.71
C ALA A 12 -18.73 -14.06 17.18
N GLY A 13 -19.51 -13.17 16.57
CA GLY A 13 -19.51 -12.97 15.12
C GLY A 13 -18.11 -12.56 14.62
N SER A 14 -17.76 -13.06 13.43
CA SER A 14 -16.51 -12.73 12.74
C SER A 14 -16.31 -11.20 12.65
N PRO A 15 -15.09 -10.68 12.79
CA PRO A 15 -14.82 -9.24 12.76
C PRO A 15 -15.26 -8.56 11.43
N THR A 16 -15.41 -9.31 10.34
CA THR A 16 -15.95 -8.84 9.05
C THR A 16 -17.44 -8.48 9.09
N SER A 17 -18.26 -9.17 9.91
CA SER A 17 -19.71 -8.90 9.95
C SER A 17 -20.06 -7.58 10.66
N GLY A 18 -19.26 -7.15 11.63
CA GLY A 18 -19.46 -5.88 12.34
C GLY A 18 -19.18 -4.66 11.46
N ASN A 19 -18.10 -4.71 10.70
CA ASN A 19 -17.72 -3.64 9.79
C ASN A 19 -18.69 -3.51 8.61
N GLU A 20 -19.19 -4.61 8.07
CA GLU A 20 -20.18 -4.60 6.99
C GLU A 20 -21.53 -4.03 7.45
N ALA A 21 -21.99 -4.40 8.64
CA ALA A 21 -23.24 -3.88 9.21
C ALA A 21 -23.17 -2.35 9.45
N LEU A 22 -22.02 -1.87 9.95
CA LEU A 22 -21.78 -0.44 10.15
C LEU A 22 -21.80 0.30 8.81
N LEU A 23 -21.11 -0.22 7.79
CA LEU A 23 -21.07 0.39 6.46
C LEU A 23 -22.47 0.47 5.80
N ARG A 24 -23.28 -0.59 5.95
CA ARG A 24 -24.68 -0.58 5.49
C ARG A 24 -25.54 0.46 6.21
N GLU A 25 -25.31 0.67 7.49
CA GLU A 25 -26.01 1.72 8.26
C GLU A 25 -25.55 3.12 7.83
N THR A 26 -24.25 3.33 7.67
CA THR A 26 -23.65 4.61 7.22
C THR A 26 -24.18 5.01 5.85
N LEU A 27 -24.24 4.08 4.92
CA LEU A 27 -24.65 4.32 3.51
C LEU A 27 -26.12 4.03 3.21
N LYS A 28 -26.97 3.77 4.22
CA LYS A 28 -28.38 3.38 4.01
C LYS A 28 -29.23 4.38 3.20
N ARG A 29 -28.81 5.64 3.13
CA ARG A 29 -29.48 6.70 2.37
C ARG A 29 -28.78 7.05 1.05
N CYS A 30 -27.65 6.41 0.75
CA CYS A 30 -26.98 6.51 -0.54
C CYS A 30 -27.65 5.57 -1.56
N SER A 31 -27.28 5.72 -2.83
CA SER A 31 -27.76 4.82 -3.88
C SER A 31 -27.31 3.37 -3.63
N PRO A 32 -28.06 2.37 -4.10
CA PRO A 32 -27.61 0.98 -4.04
C PRO A 32 -26.26 0.74 -4.70
N GLU A 33 -25.96 1.46 -5.78
CA GLU A 33 -24.70 1.41 -6.50
C GLU A 33 -23.53 1.86 -5.60
N THR A 34 -23.71 2.96 -4.86
CA THR A 34 -22.71 3.48 -3.90
C THR A 34 -22.42 2.47 -2.79
N LEU A 35 -23.47 1.85 -2.23
CA LEU A 35 -23.33 0.84 -1.19
C LEU A 35 -22.61 -0.41 -1.73
N GLU A 36 -22.96 -0.88 -2.91
CA GLU A 36 -22.32 -2.05 -3.52
C GLU A 36 -20.86 -1.77 -3.83
N ALA A 37 -20.55 -0.59 -4.39
CA ALA A 37 -19.17 -0.17 -4.63
C ALA A 37 -18.35 -0.12 -3.33
N ALA A 38 -18.90 0.42 -2.24
CA ALA A 38 -18.23 0.49 -0.95
C ALA A 38 -17.97 -0.90 -0.35
N LEU A 39 -18.93 -1.82 -0.42
CA LEU A 39 -18.77 -3.19 0.03
C LEU A 39 -17.70 -3.94 -0.77
N ARG A 40 -17.70 -3.78 -2.09
CA ARG A 40 -16.67 -4.34 -2.96
C ARG A 40 -15.30 -3.75 -2.67
N TYR A 41 -15.21 -2.42 -2.54
CA TYR A 41 -13.97 -1.75 -2.21
C TYR A 41 -13.34 -2.27 -0.90
N ARG A 42 -14.14 -2.50 0.14
CA ARG A 42 -13.66 -3.07 1.42
C ARG A 42 -13.02 -4.45 1.26
N THR A 43 -13.46 -5.22 0.26
CA THR A 43 -12.95 -6.57 -0.01
C THR A 43 -11.80 -6.58 -1.00
N THR A 44 -11.90 -5.77 -2.07
CA THR A 44 -10.97 -5.83 -3.21
C THR A 44 -9.91 -4.72 -3.18
N ARG A 45 -10.19 -3.62 -2.45
CA ARG A 45 -9.38 -2.38 -2.46
C ARG A 45 -9.20 -1.79 -3.88
N ASP A 46 -10.11 -2.10 -4.80
CA ASP A 46 -10.09 -1.59 -6.16
C ASP A 46 -10.35 -0.08 -6.17
N SER A 47 -9.30 0.69 -6.47
CA SER A 47 -9.37 2.16 -6.52
C SER A 47 -10.33 2.69 -7.59
N ALA A 48 -10.64 1.91 -8.62
CA ALA A 48 -11.62 2.27 -9.64
C ALA A 48 -13.05 2.47 -9.08
N LEU A 49 -13.34 1.90 -7.90
CA LEU A 49 -14.64 2.05 -7.22
C LEU A 49 -14.75 3.36 -6.42
N VAL A 50 -13.62 4.02 -6.13
CA VAL A 50 -13.57 5.20 -5.25
C VAL A 50 -14.37 6.38 -5.77
N PRO A 51 -14.28 6.77 -7.06
CA PRO A 51 -15.09 7.87 -7.58
C PRO A 51 -16.60 7.62 -7.40
N THR A 52 -17.07 6.39 -7.62
CA THR A 52 -18.49 6.01 -7.42
C THR A 52 -18.91 6.16 -5.96
N ILE A 53 -18.05 5.76 -5.02
CA ILE A 53 -18.33 5.87 -3.58
C ILE A 53 -18.36 7.34 -3.16
N VAL A 54 -17.34 8.10 -3.51
CA VAL A 54 -17.20 9.52 -3.11
C VAL A 54 -18.32 10.37 -3.69
N LEU A 55 -18.56 10.26 -5.00
CA LEU A 55 -19.64 11.03 -5.67
C LEU A 55 -21.02 10.64 -5.16
N GLY A 56 -21.27 9.34 -4.92
CA GLY A 56 -22.55 8.88 -4.39
C GLY A 56 -22.79 9.29 -2.93
N ILE A 57 -21.74 9.48 -2.13
CA ILE A 57 -21.85 10.04 -0.79
C ILE A 57 -22.16 11.56 -0.87
N VAL A 58 -21.44 12.30 -1.72
CA VAL A 58 -21.70 13.74 -1.92
C VAL A 58 -23.13 13.95 -2.43
N GLU A 59 -23.57 13.16 -3.43
CA GLU A 59 -24.92 13.25 -4.01
C GLU A 59 -26.03 13.17 -2.94
N ARG A 60 -25.84 12.37 -1.90
CA ARG A 60 -26.82 12.22 -0.80
C ARG A 60 -27.16 13.54 -0.12
N PHE A 61 -26.24 14.49 -0.11
CA PHE A 61 -26.37 15.77 0.59
C PHE A 61 -26.85 16.91 -0.32
N LEU A 62 -27.07 16.62 -1.61
CA LEU A 62 -27.46 17.61 -2.60
C LEU A 62 -28.96 17.62 -2.85
N ASP A 63 -29.48 18.78 -3.19
CA ASP A 63 -30.81 18.90 -3.75
C ASP A 63 -30.89 18.23 -5.13
N PRO A 64 -32.02 17.57 -5.48
CA PRO A 64 -32.16 16.87 -6.76
C PRO A 64 -31.86 17.75 -7.98
N GLU A 65 -32.11 19.04 -7.91
CA GLU A 65 -31.85 20.00 -8.98
C GLU A 65 -30.36 20.20 -9.28
N VAL A 66 -29.48 19.96 -8.28
CA VAL A 66 -28.03 20.20 -8.36
C VAL A 66 -27.26 18.90 -8.71
N VAL A 67 -27.87 17.74 -8.50
CA VAL A 67 -27.25 16.43 -8.78
C VAL A 67 -26.76 16.32 -10.24
N GLY A 68 -27.49 16.94 -11.18
CA GLY A 68 -27.07 16.97 -12.59
C GLY A 68 -25.72 17.64 -12.82
N LYS A 69 -25.39 18.67 -12.02
CA LYS A 69 -24.06 19.31 -12.08
C LYS A 69 -22.96 18.35 -11.59
N LEU A 70 -23.18 17.72 -10.44
CA LEU A 70 -22.21 16.76 -9.91
C LEU A 70 -21.88 15.64 -10.90
N ARG A 71 -22.89 15.15 -11.61
CA ARG A 71 -22.76 14.08 -12.61
C ARG A 71 -22.18 14.52 -13.95
N SER A 72 -21.96 15.81 -14.17
CA SER A 72 -21.33 16.33 -15.39
C SER A 72 -19.88 15.87 -15.57
N GLY A 73 -19.22 15.44 -14.50
CA GLY A 73 -17.83 15.03 -14.49
C GLY A 73 -16.84 16.20 -14.50
N ASP A 74 -17.31 17.43 -14.27
CA ASP A 74 -16.47 18.61 -14.20
C ASP A 74 -15.81 18.71 -12.81
N ASP A 75 -14.51 18.56 -12.77
CA ASP A 75 -13.72 18.60 -11.53
C ASP A 75 -13.58 20.02 -10.93
N SER A 76 -13.92 21.06 -11.69
CA SER A 76 -13.87 22.46 -11.23
C SER A 76 -15.05 22.86 -10.35
N ILE A 77 -16.11 22.04 -10.26
CA ILE A 77 -17.33 22.28 -9.47
C ILE A 77 -16.98 22.45 -8.00
N GLN A 78 -17.41 23.57 -7.43
CA GLN A 78 -17.15 23.95 -6.04
C GLN A 78 -18.29 23.51 -5.12
N PHE A 79 -17.95 22.96 -3.95
CA PHE A 79 -18.93 22.42 -2.99
C PHE A 79 -19.88 23.50 -2.48
N MET A 80 -19.34 24.66 -2.07
CA MET A 80 -20.14 25.73 -1.50
C MET A 80 -20.86 26.55 -2.56
N GLU A 81 -20.15 26.95 -3.63
CA GLU A 81 -20.67 27.93 -4.61
C GLU A 81 -21.60 27.25 -5.63
N ASP A 82 -21.25 26.08 -6.13
CA ASP A 82 -21.98 25.42 -7.21
C ASP A 82 -23.00 24.39 -6.70
N LEU A 83 -22.67 23.69 -5.60
CA LEU A 83 -23.49 22.63 -5.04
C LEU A 83 -24.29 23.06 -3.80
N GLY A 84 -24.03 24.25 -3.25
CA GLY A 84 -24.74 24.79 -2.09
C GLY A 84 -24.49 24.03 -0.78
N MET A 85 -23.40 23.26 -0.70
CA MET A 85 -23.04 22.53 0.52
C MET A 85 -22.43 23.51 1.54
N ASP A 86 -22.95 23.52 2.75
CA ASP A 86 -22.32 24.24 3.85
C ASP A 86 -21.19 23.44 4.51
N SER A 87 -20.45 24.10 5.40
CA SER A 87 -19.29 23.46 6.06
C SER A 87 -19.68 22.25 6.93
N LEU A 88 -20.86 22.23 7.52
CA LEU A 88 -21.32 21.10 8.34
C LEU A 88 -21.64 19.91 7.45
N THR A 89 -22.38 20.12 6.39
CA THR A 89 -22.70 19.09 5.40
C THR A 89 -21.45 18.50 4.76
N MET A 90 -20.43 19.34 4.52
CA MET A 90 -19.13 18.90 4.00
C MET A 90 -18.42 17.97 4.99
N ILE A 91 -18.40 18.32 6.28
CA ILE A 91 -17.80 17.47 7.33
C ILE A 91 -18.54 16.14 7.41
N GLU A 92 -19.87 16.13 7.38
CA GLU A 92 -20.67 14.89 7.42
C GLU A 92 -20.37 14.00 6.22
N ALA A 93 -20.29 14.56 5.00
CA ALA A 93 -19.93 13.81 3.79
C ALA A 93 -18.54 13.19 3.92
N ILE A 94 -17.56 13.94 4.41
CA ILE A 94 -16.18 13.46 4.59
C ILE A 94 -16.11 12.34 5.63
N MET A 95 -16.79 12.47 6.78
CA MET A 95 -16.86 11.38 7.77
C MET A 95 -17.41 10.08 7.17
N MET A 96 -18.42 10.19 6.28
CA MET A 96 -18.92 9.02 5.56
C MET A 96 -17.91 8.44 4.57
N VAL A 97 -17.12 9.28 3.91
CA VAL A 97 -16.03 8.85 3.02
C VAL A 97 -14.95 8.13 3.83
N GLU A 98 -14.51 8.69 4.96
CA GLU A 98 -13.55 8.06 5.88
C GLU A 98 -14.03 6.66 6.29
N GLU A 99 -15.26 6.57 6.78
CA GLU A 99 -15.85 5.29 7.20
C GLU A 99 -15.93 4.30 6.03
N SER A 100 -16.34 4.76 4.84
CA SER A 100 -16.55 3.90 3.68
C SER A 100 -15.25 3.35 3.11
N LEU A 101 -14.22 4.19 3.02
CA LEU A 101 -12.92 3.85 2.44
C LEU A 101 -11.92 3.30 3.47
N GLY A 102 -12.16 3.52 4.77
CA GLY A 102 -11.24 3.16 5.84
C GLY A 102 -9.96 4.00 5.81
N VAL A 103 -10.10 5.26 5.44
CA VAL A 103 -9.02 6.27 5.47
C VAL A 103 -9.25 7.23 6.62
N SER A 104 -8.22 7.92 7.10
CA SER A 104 -8.36 8.99 8.08
C SER A 104 -7.96 10.33 7.47
N ILE A 105 -8.80 11.35 7.66
CA ILE A 105 -8.67 12.69 7.10
C ILE A 105 -8.55 13.69 8.25
N LYS A 106 -7.44 14.43 8.32
CA LYS A 106 -7.25 15.42 9.38
C LYS A 106 -8.03 16.69 9.09
N ASN A 107 -8.53 17.35 10.13
CA ASN A 107 -9.29 18.61 10.00
C ASN A 107 -8.55 19.70 9.20
N GLU A 108 -7.22 19.75 9.32
CA GLU A 108 -6.38 20.70 8.58
C GLU A 108 -6.39 20.45 7.07
N GLU A 109 -6.55 19.20 6.66
CA GLU A 109 -6.60 18.77 5.27
C GLU A 109 -7.94 19.13 4.62
N LEU A 110 -9.02 19.15 5.41
CA LEU A 110 -10.38 19.52 4.96
C LEU A 110 -10.48 20.94 4.45
N MET A 111 -9.71 21.86 5.03
CA MET A 111 -9.75 23.27 4.66
C MET A 111 -9.29 23.56 3.22
N ASN A 112 -8.59 22.60 2.61
CA ASN A 112 -8.10 22.70 1.25
C ASN A 112 -9.03 22.05 0.21
N LEU A 113 -10.09 21.35 0.65
CA LEU A 113 -11.03 20.65 -0.24
C LEU A 113 -12.16 21.62 -0.64
N ARG A 114 -12.02 22.30 -1.76
CA ARG A 114 -12.99 23.28 -2.26
C ARG A 114 -13.82 22.75 -3.43
N SER A 115 -13.24 21.90 -4.27
CA SER A 115 -13.86 21.40 -5.48
C SER A 115 -13.94 19.86 -5.49
N ILE A 116 -14.73 19.34 -6.42
CA ILE A 116 -14.80 17.88 -6.70
C ILE A 116 -13.41 17.34 -7.09
N GLY A 117 -12.64 18.11 -7.87
CA GLY A 117 -11.29 17.76 -8.26
C GLY A 117 -10.35 17.68 -7.06
N ASP A 118 -10.45 18.64 -6.12
CA ASP A 118 -9.65 18.61 -4.88
C ASP A 118 -9.97 17.35 -4.06
N LEU A 119 -11.26 17.01 -3.91
CA LEU A 119 -11.69 15.83 -3.16
C LEU A 119 -11.23 14.53 -3.83
N LYS A 120 -11.42 14.39 -5.14
CA LYS A 120 -10.95 13.21 -5.88
C LYS A 120 -9.45 13.05 -5.73
N SER A 121 -8.70 14.12 -5.97
CA SER A 121 -7.25 14.16 -5.88
C SER A 121 -6.75 13.82 -4.48
N PHE A 122 -7.40 14.37 -3.47
CA PHE A 122 -7.07 14.13 -2.08
C PHE A 122 -7.35 12.68 -1.65
N ILE A 123 -8.50 12.14 -2.05
CA ILE A 123 -8.82 10.72 -1.78
C ILE A 123 -7.86 9.80 -2.52
N ASP A 124 -7.52 10.13 -3.76
CA ASP A 124 -6.53 9.39 -4.54
C ASP A 124 -5.16 9.39 -3.84
N GLU A 125 -4.72 10.55 -3.34
CA GLU A 125 -3.52 10.67 -2.49
C GLU A 125 -3.60 9.81 -1.23
N LYS A 126 -4.73 9.80 -0.53
CA LYS A 126 -4.92 8.97 0.68
C LYS A 126 -4.92 7.48 0.39
N ILE A 127 -5.46 7.06 -0.75
CA ILE A 127 -5.53 5.65 -1.14
C ILE A 127 -4.20 5.18 -1.73
N THR A 128 -3.55 6.02 -2.54
CA THR A 128 -2.31 5.66 -3.23
C THR A 128 -1.05 6.02 -2.43
N GLY A 129 -1.18 6.92 -1.46
CA GLY A 129 -0.06 7.47 -0.70
C GLY A 129 0.77 8.50 -1.48
N ILE A 130 0.23 9.06 -2.58
CA ILE A 130 0.94 9.94 -3.50
C ILE A 130 0.32 11.32 -3.47
N SER A 131 1.13 12.34 -3.20
CA SER A 131 0.72 13.74 -3.33
C SER A 131 0.61 14.15 -4.80
N ASN A 132 -0.39 14.94 -5.13
CA ASN A 132 -0.68 15.44 -6.49
C ASN A 132 0.47 16.21 -7.20
N GLY A 133 1.61 16.42 -6.52
CA GLY A 133 2.82 16.98 -7.10
C GLY A 133 3.71 15.96 -7.83
N ASP A 134 3.58 14.68 -7.50
CA ASP A 134 4.41 13.60 -8.02
C ASP A 134 3.55 12.66 -8.88
N LYS A 135 3.38 13.00 -10.15
CA LYS A 135 2.69 12.14 -11.14
C LYS A 135 3.54 10.92 -11.44
N GLY A 136 3.56 9.96 -10.50
CA GLY A 136 4.15 8.65 -10.71
C GLY A 136 3.30 7.77 -11.64
N GLU A 137 3.89 6.71 -12.16
CA GLU A 137 3.21 5.67 -12.92
C GLU A 137 2.58 4.65 -11.96
N PHE A 138 1.27 4.46 -12.04
CA PHE A 138 0.53 3.53 -11.19
C PHE A 138 0.53 2.12 -11.77
N TYR A 139 0.73 1.13 -10.89
CA TYR A 139 0.69 -0.30 -11.20
C TYR A 139 -0.28 -1.02 -10.28
N SER A 140 -1.28 -1.70 -10.85
CA SER A 140 -2.19 -2.58 -10.12
C SER A 140 -1.50 -3.86 -9.64
N ILE A 141 -2.19 -4.66 -8.81
CA ILE A 141 -1.67 -5.95 -8.32
C ILE A 141 -1.29 -6.89 -9.47
N GLU A 142 -2.08 -6.93 -10.54
CA GLU A 142 -1.81 -7.78 -11.71
C GLU A 142 -0.56 -7.29 -12.45
N GLN A 143 -0.38 -5.98 -12.57
CA GLN A 143 0.78 -5.39 -13.20
C GLN A 143 2.04 -5.55 -12.34
N VAL A 144 1.90 -5.46 -11.01
CA VAL A 144 2.99 -5.73 -10.06
C VAL A 144 3.40 -7.19 -10.16
N ALA A 145 2.46 -8.13 -10.08
CA ALA A 145 2.73 -9.57 -10.18
C ALA A 145 3.36 -9.96 -11.53
N ALA A 146 3.04 -9.26 -12.62
CA ALA A 146 3.65 -9.51 -13.93
C ALA A 146 5.13 -9.11 -14.00
N VAL A 147 5.58 -8.20 -13.12
CA VAL A 147 6.98 -7.71 -13.09
C VAL A 147 7.81 -8.44 -12.04
N MET A 148 7.20 -8.77 -10.90
CA MET A 148 7.90 -9.31 -9.75
C MET A 148 8.26 -10.78 -9.92
N PRO A 149 9.49 -11.20 -9.54
CA PRO A 149 9.82 -12.61 -9.45
C PRO A 149 9.10 -13.32 -8.31
N GLN A 150 8.80 -12.59 -7.22
CA GLN A 150 7.99 -13.11 -6.12
C GLN A 150 6.53 -13.18 -6.55
N GLN A 151 5.86 -14.26 -6.18
CA GLN A 151 4.46 -14.51 -6.47
C GLN A 151 3.70 -14.87 -5.19
N GLU A 152 2.36 -14.87 -5.23
CA GLU A 152 1.55 -15.39 -4.14
C GLU A 152 1.99 -16.82 -3.76
N PRO A 153 2.06 -17.17 -2.46
CA PRO A 153 1.65 -16.35 -1.31
C PRO A 153 2.78 -15.49 -0.70
N PHE A 154 3.86 -15.22 -1.41
CA PHE A 154 5.02 -14.46 -0.94
C PHE A 154 5.20 -13.11 -1.68
N LEU A 155 4.11 -12.54 -2.17
CA LEU A 155 4.06 -11.20 -2.74
C LEU A 155 3.40 -10.23 -1.74
N PHE A 156 4.15 -9.24 -1.27
CA PHE A 156 3.71 -8.25 -0.26
C PHE A 156 3.55 -6.85 -0.85
N LEU A 157 3.03 -6.78 -2.08
CA LEU A 157 2.71 -5.56 -2.81
C LEU A 157 1.37 -5.73 -3.51
N GLU A 158 0.37 -4.93 -3.16
CA GLU A 158 -0.94 -4.91 -3.82
C GLU A 158 -0.99 -3.86 -4.93
N GLN A 159 -0.23 -2.79 -4.78
CA GLN A 159 -0.12 -1.71 -5.77
C GLN A 159 1.21 -0.97 -5.59
N VAL A 160 1.68 -0.36 -6.66
CA VAL A 160 2.88 0.48 -6.65
C VAL A 160 2.60 1.75 -7.45
N ASN A 161 3.04 2.89 -6.93
CA ASN A 161 3.20 4.08 -7.72
C ASN A 161 4.68 4.44 -7.78
N LEU A 162 5.16 4.68 -8.97
CA LEU A 162 6.56 4.81 -9.30
C LEU A 162 6.84 6.22 -9.85
N SER A 163 7.50 7.07 -9.07
CA SER A 163 8.03 8.37 -9.51
C SER A 163 9.48 8.26 -9.99
N ASP A 164 10.11 9.38 -10.31
CA ASP A 164 11.46 9.35 -10.89
C ASP A 164 12.53 8.81 -9.94
N GLN A 165 12.42 9.06 -8.64
CA GLN A 165 13.43 8.64 -7.65
C GLN A 165 12.84 7.82 -6.49
N ASP A 166 11.53 7.83 -6.33
CA ASP A 166 10.81 7.26 -5.22
C ASP A 166 9.75 6.28 -5.71
N ALA A 167 9.44 5.28 -4.91
CA ALA A 167 8.26 4.47 -5.12
C ALA A 167 7.49 4.35 -3.81
N VAL A 168 6.18 4.36 -3.92
CA VAL A 168 5.27 4.00 -2.85
C VAL A 168 4.49 2.76 -3.25
N GLY A 169 4.36 1.84 -2.30
CA GLY A 169 3.59 0.62 -2.46
C GLY A 169 2.63 0.47 -1.29
N ARG A 170 1.70 -0.46 -1.42
CA ARG A 170 0.73 -0.78 -0.37
C ARG A 170 0.57 -2.28 -0.23
N TYR A 171 0.39 -2.72 1.01
CA TYR A 171 0.03 -4.09 1.35
C TYR A 171 -0.94 -4.10 2.53
N THR A 172 -2.03 -4.85 2.43
CA THR A 172 -3.02 -5.03 3.51
C THR A 172 -2.77 -6.34 4.23
N ILE A 173 -2.51 -6.29 5.52
CA ILE A 173 -2.38 -7.49 6.35
C ILE A 173 -3.75 -8.15 6.47
N SER A 174 -4.00 -9.19 5.69
CA SER A 174 -5.31 -9.84 5.55
C SER A 174 -5.68 -10.70 6.76
N GLY A 175 -4.68 -11.16 7.52
CA GLY A 175 -4.84 -12.15 8.59
C GLY A 175 -4.88 -13.60 8.08
N ARG A 176 -4.72 -13.83 6.77
CA ARG A 176 -4.71 -15.16 6.15
C ARG A 176 -3.29 -15.63 5.79
N GLU A 177 -2.29 -14.81 6.04
CA GLU A 177 -0.88 -15.14 5.85
C GLU A 177 -0.48 -16.29 6.78
N HIS A 178 0.00 -17.41 6.21
CA HIS A 178 0.29 -18.65 6.95
C HIS A 178 1.20 -18.46 8.16
N PHE A 179 2.17 -17.55 8.06
CA PHE A 179 3.09 -17.29 9.17
C PHE A 179 2.41 -16.63 10.40
N LEU A 180 1.23 -16.02 10.24
CA LEU A 180 0.49 -15.42 11.35
C LEU A 180 -0.08 -16.47 12.32
N GLU A 181 -0.32 -17.71 11.87
CA GLU A 181 -0.78 -18.80 12.73
C GLU A 181 0.19 -19.09 13.88
N GLY A 182 1.50 -18.89 13.61
CA GLY A 182 2.58 -19.09 14.57
C GLY A 182 3.17 -17.83 15.17
N HIS A 183 2.92 -16.67 14.59
CA HIS A 183 3.56 -15.40 15.01
C HIS A 183 2.54 -14.32 15.44
N PHE A 184 1.91 -14.40 16.63
CA PHE A 184 2.02 -15.42 17.67
C PHE A 184 0.66 -16.10 17.88
N LYS A 185 0.64 -17.29 18.51
CA LYS A 185 -0.61 -17.98 18.85
C LYS A 185 -1.55 -17.04 19.63
N GLU A 186 -2.80 -16.92 19.18
CA GLU A 186 -3.85 -16.07 19.76
C GLU A 186 -3.58 -14.54 19.73
N ASN A 187 -2.41 -14.11 19.24
CA ASN A 187 -2.08 -12.69 19.07
C ASN A 187 -1.26 -12.51 17.78
N PRO A 188 -1.90 -12.60 16.60
CA PRO A 188 -1.18 -12.49 15.33
C PRO A 188 -0.54 -11.12 15.18
N VAL A 189 0.76 -11.13 14.92
CA VAL A 189 1.59 -9.95 14.68
C VAL A 189 2.33 -10.14 13.36
N PHE A 190 2.25 -9.17 12.49
CA PHE A 190 2.99 -9.21 11.23
C PHE A 190 4.49 -9.09 11.52
N PRO A 191 5.33 -10.08 11.10
CA PRO A 191 6.74 -10.10 11.46
C PRO A 191 7.53 -8.92 10.92
N ALA A 192 8.43 -8.37 11.73
CA ALA A 192 9.33 -7.28 11.28
C ALA A 192 10.21 -7.69 10.09
N SER A 193 10.60 -8.98 10.03
CA SER A 193 11.34 -9.55 8.90
C SER A 193 10.54 -9.50 7.60
N ILE A 194 9.22 -9.74 7.66
CA ILE A 194 8.36 -9.67 6.49
C ILE A 194 8.07 -8.20 6.10
N MET A 195 7.99 -7.29 7.07
CA MET A 195 7.93 -5.85 6.78
C MET A 195 9.18 -5.39 6.03
N LEU A 196 10.35 -5.88 6.42
CA LEU A 196 11.59 -5.60 5.72
C LEU A 196 11.64 -6.24 4.33
N GLU A 197 11.12 -7.46 4.18
CA GLU A 197 10.94 -8.13 2.89
C GLU A 197 10.02 -7.31 1.97
N SER A 198 8.91 -6.78 2.49
CA SER A 198 7.99 -5.94 1.69
C SER A 198 8.69 -4.69 1.13
N LEU A 199 9.57 -4.05 1.92
CA LEU A 199 10.40 -2.95 1.43
C LEU A 199 11.43 -3.42 0.39
N GLY A 200 12.00 -4.60 0.58
CA GLY A 200 12.91 -5.24 -0.38
C GLY A 200 12.22 -5.49 -1.71
N GLN A 201 10.99 -6.02 -1.69
CA GLN A 201 10.20 -6.24 -2.90
C GLN A 201 9.87 -4.93 -3.63
N LEU A 202 9.51 -3.87 -2.90
CA LEU A 202 9.30 -2.56 -3.52
C LEU A 202 10.60 -2.03 -4.15
N ALA A 203 11.75 -2.22 -3.50
CA ALA A 203 13.05 -1.85 -4.06
C ALA A 203 13.41 -2.68 -5.31
N VAL A 204 13.08 -3.98 -5.32
CA VAL A 204 13.21 -4.85 -6.52
C VAL A 204 12.35 -4.32 -7.66
N PHE A 205 11.09 -3.96 -7.39
CA PHE A 205 10.19 -3.39 -8.38
C PHE A 205 10.77 -2.13 -9.02
N VAL A 206 11.29 -1.20 -8.20
CA VAL A 206 11.98 0.03 -8.67
C VAL A 206 13.17 -0.33 -9.55
N LEU A 207 14.01 -1.27 -9.11
CA LEU A 207 15.19 -1.68 -9.85
C LEU A 207 14.82 -2.24 -11.23
N LEU A 208 13.80 -3.08 -11.31
CA LEU A 208 13.34 -3.69 -12.56
C LEU A 208 12.67 -2.70 -13.52
N LYS A 209 12.09 -1.59 -13.01
CA LYS A 209 11.33 -0.63 -13.82
C LYS A 209 12.06 0.67 -14.13
N LYS A 210 12.96 1.11 -13.25
CA LYS A 210 13.59 2.45 -13.33
C LYS A 210 15.12 2.44 -13.36
N ALA A 211 15.78 1.28 -13.23
CA ALA A 211 17.22 1.25 -13.41
C ALA A 211 17.58 1.77 -14.82
N PRO A 212 18.76 2.40 -15.02
CA PRO A 212 19.23 2.74 -16.36
C PRO A 212 19.13 1.56 -17.31
N GLU A 213 18.87 1.82 -18.60
CA GLU A 213 18.60 0.79 -19.60
C GLU A 213 19.71 -0.26 -19.67
N GLU A 214 20.95 0.15 -19.48
CA GLU A 214 22.12 -0.73 -19.43
C GLU A 214 22.05 -1.69 -18.22
N ILE A 215 21.45 -1.26 -17.10
CA ILE A 215 21.24 -2.10 -15.91
C ILE A 215 19.99 -2.96 -16.11
N GLN A 216 18.88 -2.39 -16.58
CA GLN A 216 17.63 -3.13 -16.81
C GLN A 216 17.83 -4.30 -17.77
N SER A 217 18.49 -4.06 -18.92
CA SER A 217 18.77 -5.11 -19.91
C SER A 217 19.74 -6.17 -19.41
N ALA A 218 20.51 -5.85 -18.37
CA ALA A 218 21.50 -6.73 -17.76
C ALA A 218 20.98 -7.48 -16.53
N ILE A 219 19.79 -7.18 -16.00
CA ILE A 219 19.26 -7.85 -14.80
C ILE A 219 18.53 -9.13 -15.19
N ASP A 220 18.93 -10.25 -14.61
CA ASP A 220 18.06 -11.41 -14.48
C ASP A 220 17.16 -11.19 -13.27
N SER A 221 15.84 -11.01 -13.48
CA SER A 221 14.89 -10.73 -12.40
C SER A 221 14.83 -11.85 -11.35
N THR A 222 15.20 -13.09 -11.73
CA THR A 222 15.23 -14.25 -10.82
C THR A 222 16.52 -14.30 -9.99
N GLU A 223 17.51 -13.47 -10.31
CA GLU A 223 18.81 -13.40 -9.65
C GLU A 223 19.03 -12.05 -8.94
N VAL A 224 17.96 -11.51 -8.34
CA VAL A 224 18.03 -10.31 -7.47
C VAL A 224 17.86 -10.76 -6.02
N TYR A 225 18.89 -10.51 -5.22
CA TYR A 225 18.99 -10.98 -3.84
C TYR A 225 19.01 -9.82 -2.86
N PHE A 226 18.26 -9.94 -1.78
CA PHE A 226 18.37 -9.08 -0.61
C PHE A 226 19.64 -9.47 0.15
N THR A 227 20.65 -8.61 0.20
CA THR A 227 21.96 -8.93 0.80
C THR A 227 22.22 -8.25 2.12
N GLY A 228 21.49 -7.19 2.45
CA GLY A 228 21.68 -6.52 3.73
C GLY A 228 20.68 -5.39 3.97
N ALA A 229 20.52 -5.06 5.26
CA ALA A 229 19.82 -3.86 5.69
C ALA A 229 20.51 -3.28 6.91
N ASP A 230 20.69 -1.95 6.90
CA ASP A 230 21.30 -1.20 7.99
C ASP A 230 20.31 -0.18 8.56
N GLY A 231 20.50 0.18 9.84
CA GLY A 231 19.69 1.18 10.53
C GLY A 231 18.21 0.81 10.63
N VAL A 232 17.89 -0.51 10.71
CA VAL A 232 16.51 -0.99 10.81
C VAL A 232 15.95 -0.69 12.18
N ARG A 233 14.79 -0.04 12.23
CA ARG A 233 14.06 0.27 13.47
C ARG A 233 12.57 0.02 13.28
N CYS A 234 11.96 -0.72 14.22
CA CYS A 234 10.54 -0.96 14.31
C CYS A 234 9.95 -0.11 15.43
N TYR A 235 8.93 0.68 15.12
CA TYR A 235 8.33 1.64 16.05
C TYR A 235 6.95 1.19 16.56
N ARG A 236 6.28 0.33 15.80
CA ARG A 236 4.97 -0.20 16.20
C ARG A 236 4.78 -1.66 15.77
N VAL A 237 3.86 -2.32 16.44
CA VAL A 237 3.36 -3.64 16.08
C VAL A 237 2.30 -3.48 15.00
N CYS A 238 2.40 -4.23 13.91
CA CYS A 238 1.40 -4.31 12.86
C CYS A 238 0.61 -5.61 12.96
N LYS A 239 -0.70 -5.56 12.73
CA LYS A 239 -1.64 -6.66 12.95
C LYS A 239 -2.59 -6.83 11.75
N PRO A 240 -3.32 -7.96 11.66
CA PRO A 240 -4.39 -8.12 10.69
C PRO A 240 -5.36 -6.93 10.67
N GLY A 241 -5.63 -6.42 9.48
CA GLY A 241 -6.43 -5.22 9.24
C GLY A 241 -5.62 -3.92 9.10
N ASP A 242 -4.33 -3.89 9.50
CA ASP A 242 -3.46 -2.76 9.21
C ASP A 242 -3.12 -2.72 7.72
N ILE A 243 -3.07 -1.50 7.17
CA ILE A 243 -2.59 -1.23 5.81
C ILE A 243 -1.18 -0.67 5.93
N LEU A 244 -0.23 -1.35 5.31
CA LEU A 244 1.16 -0.92 5.24
C LEU A 244 1.33 0.00 4.03
N ASP A 245 1.63 1.27 4.28
CA ASP A 245 2.07 2.23 3.26
C ASP A 245 3.60 2.17 3.22
N LEU A 246 4.13 1.56 2.15
CA LEU A 246 5.56 1.38 1.93
C LEU A 246 6.12 2.53 1.11
N SER A 247 7.33 2.97 1.39
CA SER A 247 8.06 3.90 0.53
C SER A 247 9.53 3.51 0.46
N VAL A 248 10.11 3.60 -0.73
CA VAL A 248 11.54 3.41 -0.94
C VAL A 248 12.10 4.53 -1.80
N LYS A 249 13.37 4.90 -1.54
CA LYS A 249 14.12 5.88 -2.30
C LYS A 249 15.42 5.27 -2.77
N VAL A 250 15.76 5.48 -4.04
CA VAL A 250 17.05 5.07 -4.59
C VAL A 250 18.16 5.94 -4.01
N LYS A 251 19.13 5.34 -3.33
CA LYS A 251 20.35 6.01 -2.88
C LYS A 251 21.46 5.89 -3.92
N ARG A 252 21.63 4.71 -4.47
CA ARG A 252 22.59 4.43 -5.55
C ARG A 252 22.26 3.12 -6.25
N ALA A 253 22.54 3.03 -7.53
CA ALA A 253 22.47 1.79 -8.31
C ALA A 253 23.72 1.69 -9.18
N ARG A 254 24.51 0.65 -8.99
CA ARG A 254 25.70 0.29 -9.79
C ARG A 254 25.84 -1.23 -9.75
N THR A 255 25.92 -1.84 -10.93
CA THR A 255 26.17 -3.28 -11.04
C THR A 255 27.40 -3.68 -10.22
N PRO A 256 27.31 -4.70 -9.34
CA PRO A 256 26.18 -5.61 -9.13
C PRO A 256 25.26 -5.22 -7.96
N LEU A 257 25.31 -3.99 -7.46
CA LEU A 257 24.62 -3.58 -6.24
C LEU A 257 23.67 -2.39 -6.48
N ALA A 258 22.53 -2.40 -5.77
CA ALA A 258 21.66 -1.24 -5.62
C ALA A 258 21.33 -1.03 -4.14
N VAL A 259 21.33 0.24 -3.71
CA VAL A 259 21.07 0.64 -2.33
C VAL A 259 19.91 1.61 -2.28
N PHE A 260 18.98 1.33 -1.38
CA PHE A 260 17.76 2.10 -1.16
C PHE A 260 17.68 2.52 0.32
N SER A 261 16.90 3.51 0.63
CA SER A 261 16.31 3.70 1.96
C SER A 261 14.84 3.33 1.91
N GLY A 262 14.27 2.88 3.02
CA GLY A 262 12.88 2.46 3.07
C GLY A 262 12.16 2.84 4.36
N GLN A 263 10.86 3.05 4.27
CA GLN A 263 9.99 3.29 5.41
C GLN A 263 8.64 2.62 5.18
N ILE A 264 8.05 2.13 6.26
CA ILE A 264 6.65 1.70 6.32
C ILE A 264 5.92 2.60 7.31
N SER A 265 4.74 3.05 6.94
CA SER A 265 3.79 3.72 7.84
C SER A 265 2.44 3.00 7.84
N VAL A 266 1.67 3.20 8.91
CA VAL A 266 0.29 2.73 9.05
C VAL A 266 -0.52 3.89 9.60
N ASN A 267 -1.55 4.32 8.87
CA ASN A 267 -2.36 5.50 9.20
C ASN A 267 -1.49 6.78 9.42
N GLY A 268 -0.41 6.93 8.65
CA GLY A 268 0.53 8.05 8.76
C GLY A 268 1.55 7.94 9.91
N GLU A 269 1.46 6.93 10.78
CA GLU A 269 2.44 6.69 11.84
C GLU A 269 3.55 5.76 11.35
N LYS A 270 4.81 6.08 11.68
CA LYS A 270 5.95 5.23 11.32
C LYS A 270 5.85 3.86 11.97
N ALA A 271 5.92 2.82 11.18
CA ALA A 271 5.98 1.43 11.65
C ALA A 271 7.40 0.87 11.56
N VAL A 272 8.06 1.02 10.41
CA VAL A 272 9.44 0.55 10.20
C VAL A 272 10.22 1.61 9.42
N VAL A 273 11.51 1.71 9.71
CA VAL A 273 12.48 2.47 8.91
C VAL A 273 13.69 1.57 8.68
N ALA A 274 14.21 1.57 7.46
CA ALA A 274 15.51 1.02 7.09
C ALA A 274 16.33 2.15 6.45
N GLU A 275 17.47 2.49 7.06
CA GLU A 275 18.34 3.54 6.54
C GLU A 275 18.99 3.11 5.24
N GLU A 276 19.36 1.83 5.13
CA GLU A 276 19.84 1.22 3.88
C GLU A 276 19.26 -0.18 3.70
N ILE A 277 18.88 -0.47 2.46
CA ILE A 277 18.50 -1.79 1.96
C ILE A 277 19.39 -2.04 0.77
N THR A 278 20.16 -3.11 0.79
CA THR A 278 21.09 -3.48 -0.27
C THR A 278 20.58 -4.67 -1.03
N LEU A 279 20.44 -4.51 -2.34
CA LEU A 279 20.14 -5.58 -3.29
C LEU A 279 21.39 -5.88 -4.12
N ALA A 280 21.70 -7.17 -4.31
CA ALA A 280 22.66 -7.64 -5.28
C ALA A 280 21.93 -8.30 -6.45
N PHE A 281 22.42 -8.08 -7.67
CA PHE A 281 21.86 -8.68 -8.88
C PHE A 281 22.98 -9.12 -9.81
N LYS A 282 22.78 -10.26 -10.48
CA LYS A 282 23.72 -10.72 -11.49
C LYS A 282 23.39 -10.07 -12.85
N PRO A 283 24.43 -9.67 -13.61
CA PRO A 283 24.24 -9.35 -15.01
C PRO A 283 23.73 -10.56 -15.78
N SER A 284 22.75 -10.37 -16.66
CA SER A 284 22.33 -11.45 -17.57
C SER A 284 23.50 -11.86 -18.47
N GLU A 285 23.59 -13.13 -18.84
CA GLU A 285 24.67 -13.64 -19.72
C GLU A 285 24.73 -12.93 -21.08
N LEU A 286 23.62 -12.32 -21.52
CA LEU A 286 23.55 -11.52 -22.75
C LEU A 286 24.38 -10.21 -22.66
N ALA A 287 24.50 -9.61 -21.49
CA ALA A 287 25.30 -8.41 -21.27
C ALA A 287 26.79 -8.73 -21.02
N ALA A 288 27.10 -9.91 -20.48
CA ALA A 288 28.48 -10.34 -20.23
C ALA A 288 29.29 -10.57 -21.53
N ASN A 289 28.64 -10.85 -22.64
CA ASN A 289 29.30 -11.06 -23.95
C ASN A 289 29.61 -9.75 -24.70
N GLY A 290 29.17 -8.58 -24.18
CA GLY A 290 29.37 -7.25 -24.83
C GLY A 290 30.50 -6.39 -24.28
N SER A 291 31.04 -6.67 -23.10
CA SER A 291 32.11 -5.91 -22.46
C SER A 291 33.25 -6.81 -22.00
N GLY A 292 34.19 -7.06 -22.87
CA GLY A 292 35.48 -7.62 -22.48
C GLY A 292 36.26 -6.63 -21.65
N ASN A 293 36.37 -6.82 -20.36
CA ASN A 293 37.53 -6.72 -19.48
C ASN A 293 37.11 -6.49 -18.01
N GLY A 294 37.46 -7.47 -17.16
CA GLY A 294 37.80 -7.23 -15.74
C GLY A 294 36.64 -7.25 -14.74
N ALA A 295 35.92 -8.37 -14.59
CA ALA A 295 35.13 -8.62 -13.39
C ALA A 295 35.60 -9.94 -12.77
N THR A 296 36.04 -9.89 -11.53
CA THR A 296 36.37 -11.06 -10.69
C THR A 296 35.08 -11.82 -10.35
N PRO A 297 35.00 -13.15 -10.49
CA PRO A 297 33.79 -13.91 -10.19
C PRO A 297 33.41 -13.81 -8.70
N VAL A 298 32.13 -13.69 -8.44
CA VAL A 298 31.52 -13.56 -7.08
C VAL A 298 31.80 -14.77 -6.17
N SER A 299 32.29 -15.90 -6.72
CA SER A 299 32.68 -17.09 -5.95
C SER A 299 33.87 -16.87 -5.01
N GLU A 300 34.69 -15.83 -5.22
CA GLU A 300 35.85 -15.54 -4.36
C GLU A 300 35.56 -14.59 -3.19
N LEU A 301 34.38 -13.96 -3.16
CA LEU A 301 34.02 -13.03 -2.08
C LEU A 301 33.44 -13.70 -0.82
N ASN A 302 33.03 -14.98 -0.93
CA ASN A 302 32.42 -15.69 0.18
C ASN A 302 33.41 -16.41 1.11
N ASP A 303 34.64 -16.68 0.67
CA ASP A 303 35.59 -17.46 1.49
C ASP A 303 36.42 -16.60 2.45
N ASN A 304 36.42 -15.27 2.31
CA ASN A 304 37.20 -14.38 3.18
C ASN A 304 36.41 -13.69 4.32
N ALA A 305 35.09 -13.80 4.35
CA ALA A 305 34.28 -13.15 5.39
C ALA A 305 34.08 -13.99 6.67
N TYR A 306 34.44 -15.29 6.64
CA TYR A 306 34.25 -16.20 7.79
C TYR A 306 35.55 -16.64 8.48
N SER A 307 36.73 -16.16 8.03
CA SER A 307 38.01 -16.65 8.55
C SER A 307 38.74 -15.74 9.55
N SER A 308 38.10 -14.66 10.04
CA SER A 308 38.74 -13.80 11.04
C SER A 308 37.79 -13.44 12.19
N ASN A 309 37.46 -14.42 13.05
CA ASN A 309 37.13 -14.19 14.46
C ASN A 309 37.10 -15.53 15.21
N GLY A 310 38.25 -16.03 15.49
CA GLY A 310 38.48 -17.14 16.40
C GLY A 310 39.80 -16.98 17.10
N ALA A 311 39.86 -16.07 18.08
CA ALA A 311 40.77 -16.09 19.23
C ALA A 311 40.60 -14.77 20.02
N LEU A 312 39.84 -14.79 21.07
CA LEU A 312 40.11 -14.38 22.46
C LEU A 312 38.80 -14.40 23.25
#